data_7917b5489ca157c6c6c0ea6a7eb5902b
#
_entry.id   7917b5489ca157c6c6c0ea6a7eb5902b
#
_cell.length_a   1.000
_cell.length_b   1.000
_cell.length_c   1.000
_cell.angle_alpha   90.00
_cell.angle_beta   90.00
_cell.angle_gamma   90.00
#
_symmetry.space_group_name_H-M   'P 1'
#
loop_
_entity.id
_entity.type
_entity.pdbx_description
1 polymer ?
#
loop_
_entity_poly.entity_id
_entity_poly.type
_entity_poly.pdbx_seq_one_letter_code
_entity_poly.pdbx_strand_id
1 'polypeptide(L)'
;MNWQHKLGNLKNPSYLQSSSTMFLFFASWGIWWSFFQLWLTSKSNGLGLSGSEVGTIFSINSVASLVLMFIYGTIQDKLFIKRHLLIFNAILATLIAPFFIFVYVPLLQSHFMLGVWLGALFLSAAYLSAVGVLEATTERFSRVFGFAYGQSRAWGSFGYAVSALIAGFIFVKDPNLNFIGGSLIGLFLLLDLLFWKPKEERDALKAIDELKSDNSTPKLKDMFGLLKLPVLWQIIFFVMFSWTFYNVFDQQMFPEFYTSLFSSAEVGQQTYGTLNSIQVFIEALMLGLVPILMKKIGVRKTLLLGTAIMCLRIGLCGFITDPIAISGVKMLHSLEVPLFVLSIFRYFTLHFDTKLSATLYMIGFQIAAQVGQIILSTPLGILRDSMGYSMTFKIIALIVLITGIYGFFIIKKDNEFVNGQPLEK
;
A
#
# COMPACT_ATOMS: atom_id res chain seq x y z
N MET A 1 17.88 22.10 -7.91
CA MET A 1 16.77 21.90 -6.95
C MET A 1 16.94 22.93 -5.83
N ASN A 2 16.11 23.97 -5.81
CA ASN A 2 16.35 25.21 -5.06
C ASN A 2 16.04 24.99 -3.55
N TRP A 3 17.06 25.03 -2.69
CA TRP A 3 16.96 24.85 -1.24
C TRP A 3 16.07 25.90 -0.56
N GLN A 4 15.95 27.10 -1.16
CA GLN A 4 15.09 28.19 -0.66
C GLN A 4 13.59 27.83 -0.73
N HIS A 5 13.16 27.02 -1.71
CA HIS A 5 11.77 26.53 -1.79
C HIS A 5 11.43 25.50 -0.69
N LYS A 6 12.42 24.71 -0.22
CA LYS A 6 12.23 23.74 0.86
C LYS A 6 12.04 24.40 2.23
N LEU A 7 12.75 25.51 2.48
CA LEU A 7 12.62 26.28 3.74
C LEU A 7 11.31 27.09 3.78
N GLY A 8 10.74 27.46 2.64
CA GLY A 8 9.44 28.14 2.54
C GLY A 8 8.27 27.29 3.06
N ASN A 9 8.29 25.99 2.78
CA ASN A 9 7.23 25.08 3.22
C ASN A 9 7.20 24.87 4.75
N LEU A 10 8.35 24.95 5.44
CA LEU A 10 8.39 24.85 6.91
C LEU A 10 7.70 26.01 7.62
N LYS A 11 7.42 27.12 6.91
CA LYS A 11 6.62 28.25 7.41
C LYS A 11 5.14 28.12 7.09
N ASN A 12 4.73 27.13 6.29
CA ASN A 12 3.34 26.91 5.92
C ASN A 12 2.64 26.01 6.97
N PRO A 13 1.71 26.54 7.79
CA PRO A 13 1.06 25.75 8.84
C PRO A 13 0.24 24.58 8.29
N SER A 14 -0.36 24.73 7.10
CA SER A 14 -1.14 23.66 6.46
C SER A 14 -0.23 22.53 5.95
N TYR A 15 0.99 22.84 5.49
CA TYR A 15 2.00 21.84 5.19
C TYR A 15 2.43 21.06 6.44
N LEU A 16 2.73 21.76 7.53
CA LEU A 16 3.17 21.11 8.77
C LEU A 16 2.09 20.18 9.32
N GLN A 17 0.85 20.65 9.37
CA GLN A 17 -0.27 19.86 9.85
C GLN A 17 -0.55 18.65 8.94
N SER A 18 -0.57 18.81 7.60
CA SER A 18 -0.75 17.69 6.67
C SER A 18 0.40 16.67 6.78
N SER A 19 1.63 17.14 7.00
CA SER A 19 2.80 16.27 7.21
C SER A 19 2.73 15.51 8.53
N SER A 20 2.26 16.16 9.62
CA SER A 20 1.98 15.51 10.90
C SER A 20 0.91 14.43 10.76
N THR A 21 -0.21 14.73 10.12
CA THR A 21 -1.29 13.78 9.87
C THR A 21 -0.79 12.56 9.07
N MET A 22 0.00 12.80 8.00
CA MET A 22 0.62 11.72 7.22
C MET A 22 1.55 10.86 8.08
N PHE A 23 2.43 11.48 8.85
CA PHE A 23 3.36 10.79 9.75
C PHE A 23 2.61 9.92 10.77
N LEU A 24 1.65 10.51 11.49
CA LEU A 24 0.91 9.83 12.56
C LEU A 24 0.04 8.69 12.03
N PHE A 25 -0.62 8.88 10.88
CA PHE A 25 -1.44 7.82 10.27
C PHE A 25 -0.58 6.61 9.89
N PHE A 26 0.50 6.83 9.14
CA PHE A 26 1.36 5.74 8.70
C PHE A 26 2.19 5.14 9.83
N ALA A 27 2.53 5.90 10.87
CA ALA A 27 3.17 5.37 12.07
C ALA A 27 2.21 4.50 12.89
N SER A 28 0.95 4.94 13.07
CA SER A 28 -0.10 4.15 13.73
C SER A 28 -0.38 2.85 12.99
N TRP A 29 -0.33 2.86 11.66
CA TRP A 29 -0.50 1.66 10.85
C TRP A 29 0.74 0.77 10.87
N GLY A 30 1.92 1.35 10.63
CA GLY A 30 3.18 0.61 10.48
C GLY A 30 3.61 -0.17 11.70
N ILE A 31 3.32 0.32 12.93
CA ILE A 31 3.78 -0.31 14.16
C ILE A 31 3.18 -1.71 14.41
N TRP A 32 2.01 -2.01 13.85
CA TRP A 32 1.39 -3.33 13.96
C TRP A 32 1.29 -4.04 12.60
N TRP A 33 1.05 -3.33 11.51
CA TRP A 33 0.90 -3.94 10.18
C TRP A 33 2.18 -4.60 9.67
N SER A 34 3.34 -4.02 9.96
CA SER A 34 4.63 -4.59 9.57
C SER A 34 4.88 -5.98 10.16
N PHE A 35 4.21 -6.33 11.25
CA PHE A 35 4.26 -7.64 11.92
C PHE A 35 2.94 -8.41 11.86
N PHE A 36 1.92 -7.89 11.16
CA PHE A 36 0.59 -8.49 11.13
C PHE A 36 0.61 -9.94 10.62
N GLN A 37 1.32 -10.21 9.54
CA GLN A 37 1.45 -11.56 9.00
C GLN A 37 2.16 -12.51 9.99
N LEU A 38 3.26 -12.07 10.58
CA LEU A 38 3.97 -12.83 11.61
C LEU A 38 3.09 -13.11 12.82
N TRP A 39 2.30 -12.13 13.24
CA TRP A 39 1.35 -12.31 14.33
C TRP A 39 0.25 -13.34 13.98
N LEU A 40 -0.21 -13.37 12.73
CA LEU A 40 -1.18 -14.38 12.30
C LEU A 40 -0.59 -15.80 12.32
N THR A 41 0.67 -15.98 11.90
CA THR A 41 1.27 -17.30 11.65
C THR A 41 2.15 -17.83 12.77
N SER A 42 2.76 -16.96 13.59
CA SER A 42 3.66 -17.37 14.67
C SER A 42 2.95 -18.23 15.71
N LYS A 43 3.51 -19.39 16.01
CA LYS A 43 3.01 -20.29 17.05
C LYS A 43 3.42 -19.85 18.47
N SER A 44 4.51 -19.09 18.59
CA SER A 44 5.03 -18.63 19.90
C SER A 44 4.42 -17.29 20.31
N ASN A 45 4.35 -16.33 19.38
CA ASN A 45 3.97 -14.94 19.63
C ASN A 45 2.74 -14.50 18.83
N GLY A 46 1.92 -15.43 18.37
CA GLY A 46 0.78 -15.13 17.49
C GLY A 46 -0.33 -16.16 17.56
N LEU A 47 -1.12 -16.23 16.49
CA LEU A 47 -2.29 -17.10 16.43
C LEU A 47 -2.01 -18.49 15.85
N GLY A 48 -0.86 -18.71 15.22
CA GLY A 48 -0.47 -20.00 14.62
C GLY A 48 -1.33 -20.42 13.44
N LEU A 49 -1.92 -19.48 12.72
CA LEU A 49 -2.81 -19.76 11.58
C LEU A 49 -2.04 -20.36 10.40
N SER A 50 -2.74 -21.20 9.64
CA SER A 50 -2.25 -21.80 8.40
C SER A 50 -2.16 -20.76 7.26
N GLY A 51 -1.47 -21.10 6.17
CA GLY A 51 -1.39 -20.23 5.00
C GLY A 51 -2.73 -20.01 4.32
N SER A 52 -3.58 -21.03 4.31
CA SER A 52 -4.95 -20.91 3.81
C SER A 52 -5.82 -19.96 4.64
N GLU A 53 -5.70 -19.98 5.96
CA GLU A 53 -6.41 -19.05 6.85
C GLU A 53 -5.89 -17.62 6.68
N VAL A 54 -4.58 -17.41 6.61
CA VAL A 54 -3.97 -16.10 6.31
C VAL A 54 -4.43 -15.61 4.94
N GLY A 55 -4.37 -16.46 3.91
CA GLY A 55 -4.86 -16.12 2.58
C GLY A 55 -6.33 -15.71 2.58
N THR A 56 -7.17 -16.37 3.38
CA THR A 56 -8.60 -16.03 3.53
C THR A 56 -8.78 -14.65 4.19
N ILE A 57 -8.00 -14.34 5.23
CA ILE A 57 -8.01 -13.02 5.88
C ILE A 57 -7.67 -11.93 4.87
N PHE A 58 -6.57 -12.08 4.12
CA PHE A 58 -6.16 -11.08 3.11
C PHE A 58 -7.13 -10.97 1.94
N SER A 59 -7.72 -12.09 1.51
CA SER A 59 -8.75 -12.12 0.47
C SER A 59 -10.00 -11.30 0.89
N ILE A 60 -10.52 -11.54 2.09
CA ILE A 60 -11.71 -10.84 2.59
C ILE A 60 -11.40 -9.38 2.96
N ASN A 61 -10.18 -9.09 3.46
CA ASN A 61 -9.70 -7.72 3.63
C ASN A 61 -9.74 -6.95 2.30
N SER A 62 -9.35 -7.59 1.19
CA SER A 62 -9.41 -6.99 -0.14
C SER A 62 -10.83 -6.76 -0.64
N VAL A 63 -11.78 -7.66 -0.32
CA VAL A 63 -13.21 -7.45 -0.61
C VAL A 63 -13.74 -6.22 0.14
N ALA A 64 -13.53 -6.18 1.46
CA ALA A 64 -14.00 -5.07 2.29
C ALA A 64 -13.34 -3.75 1.90
N SER A 65 -12.03 -3.79 1.60
CA SER A 65 -11.28 -2.61 1.15
C SER A 65 -11.81 -2.06 -0.17
N LEU A 66 -12.09 -2.92 -1.14
CA LEU A 66 -12.65 -2.51 -2.43
C LEU A 66 -14.02 -1.84 -2.27
N VAL A 67 -14.91 -2.42 -1.48
CA VAL A 67 -16.24 -1.85 -1.22
C VAL A 67 -16.12 -0.50 -0.50
N LEU A 68 -15.33 -0.43 0.56
CA LEU A 68 -15.16 0.79 1.34
C LEU A 68 -14.43 1.89 0.56
N MET A 69 -13.53 1.54 -0.35
CA MET A 69 -12.86 2.52 -1.22
C MET A 69 -13.88 3.29 -2.09
N PHE A 70 -14.88 2.61 -2.64
CA PHE A 70 -15.96 3.28 -3.39
C PHE A 70 -16.84 4.15 -2.48
N ILE A 71 -17.21 3.65 -1.31
CA ILE A 71 -18.01 4.40 -0.33
C ILE A 71 -17.25 5.65 0.12
N TYR A 72 -15.99 5.49 0.50
CA TYR A 72 -15.14 6.59 0.95
C TYR A 72 -14.90 7.63 -0.14
N GLY A 73 -14.67 7.18 -1.39
CA GLY A 73 -14.52 8.08 -2.52
C GLY A 73 -15.73 8.99 -2.70
N THR A 74 -16.94 8.41 -2.68
CA THR A 74 -18.19 9.19 -2.83
C THR A 74 -18.46 10.16 -1.68
N ILE A 75 -18.09 9.77 -0.44
CA ILE A 75 -18.21 10.65 0.74
C ILE A 75 -17.17 11.76 0.67
N GLN A 76 -15.91 11.42 0.35
CA GLN A 76 -14.80 12.37 0.32
C GLN A 76 -14.99 13.45 -0.76
N ASP A 77 -15.60 13.12 -1.88
CA ASP A 77 -15.91 14.08 -2.93
C ASP A 77 -16.90 15.14 -2.46
N LYS A 78 -17.90 14.75 -1.65
CA LYS A 78 -18.86 15.67 -1.04
C LYS A 78 -18.23 16.51 0.09
N LEU A 79 -17.27 15.95 0.80
CA LEU A 79 -16.61 16.64 1.92
C LEU A 79 -15.56 17.66 1.45
N PHE A 80 -14.98 17.47 0.27
CA PHE A 80 -13.91 18.26 -0.32
C PHE A 80 -12.68 18.35 0.61
N ILE A 81 -12.49 19.45 1.37
CA ILE A 81 -11.41 19.62 2.36
C ILE A 81 -11.88 19.41 3.81
N LYS A 82 -13.14 19.04 4.06
CA LYS A 82 -13.64 18.75 5.41
C LYS A 82 -13.03 17.45 5.92
N ARG A 83 -12.59 17.45 7.18
CA ARG A 83 -11.83 16.35 7.78
C ARG A 83 -12.68 15.26 8.43
N HIS A 84 -14.02 15.28 8.26
CA HIS A 84 -14.92 14.38 8.99
C HIS A 84 -14.58 12.91 8.80
N LEU A 85 -14.26 12.50 7.56
CA LEU A 85 -13.90 11.12 7.26
C LEU A 85 -12.54 10.74 7.85
N LEU A 86 -11.55 11.65 7.81
CA LEU A 86 -10.25 11.43 8.47
C LEU A 86 -10.38 11.31 9.99
N ILE A 87 -11.26 12.13 10.61
CA ILE A 87 -11.54 12.03 12.06
C ILE A 87 -12.18 10.69 12.37
N PHE A 88 -13.14 10.22 11.56
CA PHE A 88 -13.73 8.90 11.71
C PHE A 88 -12.67 7.78 11.64
N ASN A 89 -11.77 7.83 10.63
CA ASN A 89 -10.68 6.87 10.52
C ASN A 89 -9.72 6.93 11.74
N ALA A 90 -9.42 8.14 12.25
CA ALA A 90 -8.58 8.31 13.43
C ALA A 90 -9.24 7.76 14.71
N ILE A 91 -10.57 7.89 14.86
CA ILE A 91 -11.31 7.24 15.96
C ILE A 91 -11.14 5.72 15.89
N LEU A 92 -11.29 5.12 14.69
CA LEU A 92 -11.07 3.68 14.52
C LEU A 92 -9.61 3.30 14.81
N ALA A 93 -8.65 4.13 14.42
CA ALA A 93 -7.24 3.90 14.72
C ALA A 93 -6.95 3.89 16.23
N THR A 94 -7.65 4.72 17.04
CA THR A 94 -7.53 4.66 18.51
C THR A 94 -8.08 3.37 19.10
N LEU A 95 -8.98 2.71 18.40
CA LEU A 95 -9.64 1.48 18.85
C LEU A 95 -8.92 0.20 18.40
N ILE A 96 -7.73 0.29 17.76
CA ILE A 96 -7.04 -0.89 17.21
C ILE A 96 -6.71 -1.92 18.31
N ALA A 97 -6.13 -1.50 19.44
CA ALA A 97 -5.79 -2.42 20.52
C ALA A 97 -7.03 -3.06 21.17
N PRO A 98 -8.04 -2.30 21.64
CA PRO A 98 -9.22 -2.94 22.19
C PRO A 98 -9.95 -3.83 21.17
N PHE A 99 -9.99 -3.46 19.91
CA PHE A 99 -10.57 -4.31 18.87
C PHE A 99 -9.79 -5.61 18.69
N PHE A 100 -8.46 -5.55 18.58
CA PHE A 100 -7.64 -6.76 18.40
C PHE A 100 -7.73 -7.67 19.62
N ILE A 101 -7.52 -7.12 20.83
CA ILE A 101 -7.40 -7.90 22.07
C ILE A 101 -8.75 -8.50 22.49
N PHE A 102 -9.83 -7.73 22.41
CA PHE A 102 -11.12 -8.13 22.99
C PHE A 102 -12.15 -8.64 21.95
N VAL A 103 -11.94 -8.39 20.67
CA VAL A 103 -12.90 -8.78 19.61
C VAL A 103 -12.25 -9.68 18.59
N TYR A 104 -11.19 -9.24 17.94
CA TYR A 104 -10.63 -9.92 16.78
C TYR A 104 -9.99 -11.26 17.12
N VAL A 105 -9.10 -11.30 18.12
CA VAL A 105 -8.46 -12.55 18.58
C VAL A 105 -9.49 -13.57 19.06
N PRO A 106 -10.40 -13.24 20.00
CA PRO A 106 -11.40 -14.20 20.44
C PRO A 106 -12.28 -14.75 19.29
N LEU A 107 -12.66 -13.90 18.34
CA LEU A 107 -13.46 -14.34 17.19
C LEU A 107 -12.67 -15.21 16.21
N LEU A 108 -11.42 -14.87 15.91
CA LEU A 108 -10.60 -15.71 15.02
C LEU A 108 -10.38 -17.12 15.60
N GLN A 109 -10.33 -17.23 16.94
CA GLN A 109 -10.13 -18.52 17.62
C GLN A 109 -11.43 -19.32 17.80
N SER A 110 -12.58 -18.66 17.98
CA SER A 110 -13.87 -19.34 18.27
C SER A 110 -14.79 -19.42 17.05
N HIS A 111 -14.85 -18.37 16.23
CA HIS A 111 -15.74 -18.24 15.07
C HIS A 111 -14.97 -17.59 13.92
N PHE A 112 -14.02 -18.33 13.38
CA PHE A 112 -13.01 -17.81 12.42
C PHE A 112 -13.60 -16.88 11.33
N MET A 113 -14.62 -17.35 10.59
CA MET A 113 -15.20 -16.55 9.49
C MET A 113 -15.87 -15.27 9.97
N LEU A 114 -16.50 -15.27 11.15
CA LEU A 114 -17.06 -14.04 11.73
C LEU A 114 -15.94 -13.06 12.10
N GLY A 115 -14.87 -13.56 12.72
CA GLY A 115 -13.67 -12.77 13.00
C GLY A 115 -13.08 -12.18 11.73
N VAL A 116 -12.92 -12.97 10.68
CA VAL A 116 -12.38 -12.50 9.39
C VAL A 116 -13.22 -11.37 8.80
N TRP A 117 -14.56 -11.49 8.75
CA TRP A 117 -15.43 -10.43 8.19
C TRP A 117 -15.44 -9.16 9.04
N LEU A 118 -15.55 -9.28 10.37
CA LEU A 118 -15.51 -8.12 11.26
C LEU A 118 -14.12 -7.44 11.24
N GLY A 119 -13.04 -8.24 11.23
CA GLY A 119 -11.68 -7.75 11.06
C GLY A 119 -11.51 -7.01 9.75
N ALA A 120 -11.96 -7.59 8.64
CA ALA A 120 -11.86 -6.99 7.32
C ALA A 120 -12.58 -5.64 7.24
N LEU A 121 -13.79 -5.54 7.77
CA LEU A 121 -14.54 -4.29 7.81
C LEU A 121 -13.83 -3.23 8.68
N PHE A 122 -13.36 -3.62 9.86
CA PHE A 122 -12.67 -2.70 10.76
C PHE A 122 -11.33 -2.22 10.18
N LEU A 123 -10.47 -3.15 9.73
CA LEU A 123 -9.15 -2.82 9.17
C LEU A 123 -9.25 -2.01 7.89
N SER A 124 -10.22 -2.34 7.03
CA SER A 124 -10.45 -1.58 5.81
C SER A 124 -10.96 -0.18 6.12
N ALA A 125 -11.87 -0.03 7.08
CA ALA A 125 -12.39 1.27 7.48
C ALA A 125 -11.33 2.14 8.17
N ALA A 126 -10.49 1.54 9.02
CA ALA A 126 -9.48 2.29 9.76
C ALA A 126 -8.25 2.66 8.91
N TYR A 127 -7.80 1.75 8.02
CA TYR A 127 -6.50 1.88 7.34
C TYR A 127 -6.52 1.55 5.85
N LEU A 128 -6.95 0.35 5.42
CA LEU A 128 -6.72 -0.13 4.06
C LEU A 128 -7.38 0.73 2.98
N SER A 129 -8.62 1.20 3.23
CA SER A 129 -9.31 2.16 2.35
C SER A 129 -9.08 3.61 2.77
N ALA A 130 -8.79 3.84 4.05
CA ALA A 130 -8.60 5.17 4.61
C ALA A 130 -7.32 5.86 4.09
N VAL A 131 -6.30 5.09 3.68
CA VAL A 131 -5.09 5.65 3.04
C VAL A 131 -5.44 6.47 1.80
N GLY A 132 -6.38 5.99 0.98
CA GLY A 132 -6.85 6.73 -0.20
C GLY A 132 -7.55 8.05 0.17
N VAL A 133 -8.32 8.08 1.24
CA VAL A 133 -8.94 9.30 1.78
C VAL A 133 -7.89 10.30 2.25
N LEU A 134 -6.91 9.83 2.99
CA LEU A 134 -5.81 10.66 3.49
C LEU A 134 -5.00 11.27 2.33
N GLU A 135 -4.62 10.45 1.36
CA GLU A 135 -3.85 10.89 0.20
C GLU A 135 -4.63 11.91 -0.64
N ALA A 136 -5.90 11.64 -0.93
CA ALA A 136 -6.77 12.55 -1.67
C ALA A 136 -6.98 13.88 -0.92
N THR A 137 -7.17 13.84 0.40
CA THR A 137 -7.33 15.05 1.21
C THR A 137 -6.04 15.88 1.22
N THR A 138 -4.90 15.23 1.45
CA THR A 138 -3.59 15.92 1.46
C THR A 138 -3.24 16.49 0.11
N GLU A 139 -3.57 15.81 -0.98
CA GLU A 139 -3.38 16.29 -2.34
C GLU A 139 -4.24 17.54 -2.62
N ARG A 140 -5.52 17.52 -2.20
CA ARG A 140 -6.40 18.71 -2.30
C ARG A 140 -5.87 19.87 -1.44
N PHE A 141 -5.42 19.61 -0.22
CA PHE A 141 -4.79 20.61 0.65
C PHE A 141 -3.54 21.20 0.02
N SER A 142 -2.71 20.38 -0.62
CA SER A 142 -1.49 20.84 -1.28
C SER A 142 -1.80 21.86 -2.38
N ARG A 143 -2.86 21.65 -3.15
CA ARG A 143 -3.32 22.58 -4.19
C ARG A 143 -3.94 23.85 -3.63
N VAL A 144 -4.78 23.73 -2.59
CA VAL A 144 -5.48 24.88 -2.00
C VAL A 144 -4.52 25.78 -1.20
N PHE A 145 -3.57 25.19 -0.46
CA PHE A 145 -2.67 25.90 0.46
C PHE A 145 -1.23 26.07 -0.06
N GLY A 146 -0.97 25.71 -1.32
CA GLY A 146 0.27 26.04 -2.02
C GLY A 146 1.52 25.33 -1.52
N PHE A 147 1.45 24.01 -1.21
CA PHE A 147 2.61 23.19 -0.91
C PHE A 147 2.72 21.96 -1.80
N ALA A 148 3.87 21.28 -1.82
CA ALA A 148 4.07 20.09 -2.64
C ALA A 148 3.54 18.85 -1.92
N TYR A 149 2.52 18.17 -2.49
CA TYR A 149 1.97 16.91 -1.97
C TYR A 149 3.04 15.87 -1.65
N GLY A 150 3.99 15.62 -2.57
CA GLY A 150 5.02 14.61 -2.38
C GLY A 150 5.92 14.85 -1.16
N GLN A 151 6.11 16.11 -0.74
CA GLN A 151 6.88 16.43 0.46
C GLN A 151 6.11 16.08 1.73
N SER A 152 4.80 16.35 1.77
CA SER A 152 3.95 15.94 2.88
C SER A 152 3.79 14.40 2.92
N ARG A 153 3.61 13.76 1.75
CA ARG A 153 3.51 12.30 1.63
C ARG A 153 4.76 11.55 2.11
N ALA A 154 5.95 12.12 1.91
CA ALA A 154 7.21 11.55 2.38
C ALA A 154 7.26 11.37 3.90
N TRP A 155 6.61 12.23 4.67
CA TRP A 155 6.47 12.08 6.12
C TRP A 155 5.70 10.81 6.51
N GLY A 156 4.74 10.39 5.69
CA GLY A 156 4.06 9.11 5.88
C GLY A 156 5.01 7.91 5.77
N SER A 157 5.85 7.87 4.72
CA SER A 157 6.86 6.82 4.58
C SER A 157 7.86 6.82 5.72
N PHE A 158 8.27 8.01 6.17
CA PHE A 158 9.17 8.14 7.33
C PHE A 158 8.50 7.65 8.63
N GLY A 159 7.22 7.98 8.86
CA GLY A 159 6.44 7.49 10.00
C GLY A 159 6.33 5.97 10.01
N TYR A 160 6.03 5.36 8.85
CA TYR A 160 6.00 3.92 8.70
C TYR A 160 7.38 3.28 9.00
N ALA A 161 8.47 3.81 8.44
CA ALA A 161 9.80 3.27 8.65
C ALA A 161 10.23 3.29 10.12
N VAL A 162 10.01 4.42 10.82
CA VAL A 162 10.32 4.55 12.26
C VAL A 162 9.49 3.58 13.08
N SER A 163 8.19 3.47 12.82
CA SER A 163 7.32 2.57 13.57
C SER A 163 7.61 1.10 13.29
N ALA A 164 7.94 0.72 12.06
CA ALA A 164 8.34 -0.65 11.73
C ALA A 164 9.65 -1.07 12.43
N LEU A 165 10.60 -0.14 12.59
CA LEU A 165 11.81 -0.40 13.39
C LEU A 165 11.47 -0.71 14.84
N ILE A 166 10.66 0.15 15.47
CA ILE A 166 10.23 -0.01 16.86
C ILE A 166 9.41 -1.30 17.03
N ALA A 167 8.55 -1.59 16.05
CA ALA A 167 7.68 -2.77 16.03
C ALA A 167 8.45 -4.08 16.26
N GLY A 168 9.62 -4.25 15.62
CA GLY A 168 10.43 -5.45 15.76
C GLY A 168 10.93 -5.70 17.20
N PHE A 169 11.28 -4.64 17.90
CA PHE A 169 11.76 -4.76 19.29
C PHE A 169 10.65 -4.98 20.31
N ILE A 170 9.46 -4.43 20.08
CA ILE A 170 8.33 -4.59 21.01
C ILE A 170 7.57 -5.89 20.76
N PHE A 171 7.47 -6.33 19.48
CA PHE A 171 6.78 -7.57 19.08
C PHE A 171 7.33 -8.80 19.78
N VAL A 172 8.65 -8.87 19.91
CA VAL A 172 9.34 -9.99 20.59
C VAL A 172 8.97 -10.08 22.07
N LYS A 173 8.70 -8.94 22.71
CA LYS A 173 8.31 -8.90 24.13
C LYS A 173 6.85 -9.29 24.33
N ASP A 174 5.97 -8.63 23.61
CA ASP A 174 4.52 -8.90 23.59
C ASP A 174 3.90 -8.26 22.33
N PRO A 175 3.34 -9.05 21.42
CA PRO A 175 2.67 -8.53 20.22
C PRO A 175 1.54 -7.53 20.51
N ASN A 176 0.89 -7.61 21.67
CA ASN A 176 -0.14 -6.66 22.07
C ASN A 176 0.40 -5.23 22.17
N LEU A 177 1.69 -5.06 22.50
CA LEU A 177 2.33 -3.75 22.55
C LEU A 177 2.32 -3.04 21.19
N ASN A 178 2.38 -3.80 20.09
CA ASN A 178 2.27 -3.23 18.74
C ASN A 178 0.87 -2.63 18.50
N PHE A 179 -0.19 -3.32 18.95
CA PHE A 179 -1.56 -2.80 18.84
C PHE A 179 -1.81 -1.62 19.80
N ILE A 180 -1.30 -1.69 21.03
CA ILE A 180 -1.35 -0.59 21.99
C ILE A 180 -0.61 0.63 21.44
N GLY A 181 0.57 0.45 20.88
CA GLY A 181 1.32 1.51 20.22
C GLY A 181 0.54 2.12 19.07
N GLY A 182 -0.10 1.29 18.23
CA GLY A 182 -1.00 1.72 17.16
C GLY A 182 -2.15 2.60 17.66
N SER A 183 -2.82 2.18 18.74
CA SER A 183 -3.88 2.95 19.40
C SER A 183 -3.40 4.28 19.96
N LEU A 184 -2.26 4.30 20.63
CA LEU A 184 -1.70 5.53 21.21
C LEU A 184 -1.33 6.54 20.12
N ILE A 185 -0.66 6.09 19.07
CA ILE A 185 -0.35 6.97 17.92
C ILE A 185 -1.64 7.38 17.21
N GLY A 186 -2.63 6.49 17.09
CA GLY A 186 -3.97 6.81 16.57
C GLY A 186 -4.69 7.88 17.40
N LEU A 187 -4.51 7.87 18.72
CA LEU A 187 -5.02 8.93 19.60
C LEU A 187 -4.33 10.27 19.30
N PHE A 188 -3.00 10.29 19.12
CA PHE A 188 -2.31 11.52 18.72
C PHE A 188 -2.77 12.01 17.34
N LEU A 189 -3.04 11.11 16.40
CA LEU A 189 -3.64 11.45 15.10
C LEU A 189 -5.03 12.10 15.27
N LEU A 190 -5.87 11.54 16.15
CA LEU A 190 -7.19 12.09 16.44
C LEU A 190 -7.09 13.49 17.04
N LEU A 191 -6.19 13.69 18.01
CA LEU A 191 -5.93 14.99 18.63
C LEU A 191 -5.39 16.01 17.62
N ASP A 192 -4.47 15.60 16.73
CA ASP A 192 -3.94 16.42 15.64
C ASP A 192 -5.09 16.93 14.74
N LEU A 193 -5.98 16.04 14.31
CA LEU A 193 -7.10 16.37 13.43
C LEU A 193 -8.18 17.23 14.11
N LEU A 194 -8.41 17.05 15.39
CA LEU A 194 -9.43 17.80 16.14
C LEU A 194 -8.97 19.21 16.52
N PHE A 195 -7.74 19.33 17.02
CA PHE A 195 -7.28 20.55 17.67
C PHE A 195 -6.35 21.39 16.78
N TRP A 196 -5.57 20.79 15.91
CA TRP A 196 -4.67 21.54 15.04
C TRP A 196 -5.33 21.84 13.68
N LYS A 197 -6.02 22.99 13.64
CA LYS A 197 -6.59 23.54 12.41
C LYS A 197 -5.92 24.89 12.10
N PRO A 198 -5.07 24.98 11.08
CA PRO A 198 -4.48 26.24 10.65
C PRO A 198 -5.55 27.32 10.36
N LYS A 199 -5.21 28.58 10.61
CA LYS A 199 -6.15 29.70 10.38
C LYS A 199 -6.61 29.75 8.92
N GLU A 200 -5.68 29.57 7.99
CA GLU A 200 -5.95 29.55 6.54
C GLU A 200 -6.98 28.49 6.15
N GLU A 201 -6.92 27.32 6.76
CA GLU A 201 -7.90 26.25 6.52
C GLU A 201 -9.29 26.63 7.05
N ARG A 202 -9.36 27.24 8.24
CA ARG A 202 -10.64 27.70 8.81
C ARG A 202 -11.31 28.75 7.96
N ASP A 203 -10.50 29.66 7.38
CA ASP A 203 -10.99 30.74 6.51
C ASP A 203 -11.42 30.17 5.14
N ALA A 204 -10.67 29.20 4.58
CA ALA A 204 -11.05 28.51 3.35
C ALA A 204 -12.35 27.69 3.50
N LEU A 205 -12.55 27.02 4.64
CA LEU A 205 -13.78 26.26 4.91
C LEU A 205 -15.02 27.15 4.95
N LYS A 206 -14.92 28.38 5.52
CA LYS A 206 -16.01 29.36 5.49
C LYS A 206 -16.37 29.79 4.07
N ALA A 207 -15.33 30.08 3.27
CA ALA A 207 -15.52 30.49 1.86
C ALA A 207 -16.14 29.37 0.99
N ILE A 208 -15.83 28.10 1.26
CA ILE A 208 -16.35 26.95 0.50
C ILE A 208 -17.80 26.65 0.86
N ASP A 209 -18.21 26.84 2.11
CA ASP A 209 -19.62 26.68 2.51
C ASP A 209 -20.53 27.72 1.81
N GLU A 210 -19.95 28.84 1.33
CA GLU A 210 -20.63 29.88 0.53
C GLU A 210 -20.64 29.57 -0.97
N LEU A 211 -19.66 28.77 -1.47
CA LEU A 211 -19.52 28.40 -2.89
C LEU A 211 -20.00 26.95 -3.08
N LYS A 212 -21.19 26.75 -3.63
CA LYS A 212 -21.64 25.42 -4.10
C LYS A 212 -20.68 24.93 -5.19
N SER A 213 -19.88 23.95 -4.90
CA SER A 213 -18.87 23.38 -5.80
C SER A 213 -19.53 22.59 -6.94
N ASP A 214 -19.28 23.06 -8.15
CA ASP A 214 -19.59 22.36 -9.40
C ASP A 214 -18.38 21.46 -9.76
N ASN A 215 -18.24 20.33 -9.06
CA ASN A 215 -17.19 19.35 -9.35
C ASN A 215 -17.82 18.14 -10.07
N SER A 216 -17.63 18.08 -11.37
CA SER A 216 -17.95 16.92 -12.19
C SER A 216 -16.97 15.78 -11.88
N THR A 217 -17.31 14.94 -10.91
CA THR A 217 -16.65 13.63 -10.74
C THR A 217 -16.90 12.76 -11.97
N PRO A 218 -15.91 11.94 -12.40
CA PRO A 218 -16.11 10.98 -13.49
C PRO A 218 -17.34 10.13 -13.19
N LYS A 219 -18.30 10.11 -14.11
CA LYS A 219 -19.52 9.34 -13.92
C LYS A 219 -19.19 7.85 -13.99
N LEU A 220 -19.79 7.03 -13.14
CA LEU A 220 -19.67 5.56 -13.19
C LEU A 220 -19.85 5.00 -14.62
N LYS A 221 -20.68 5.64 -15.43
CA LYS A 221 -20.91 5.28 -16.84
C LYS A 221 -19.62 5.41 -17.69
N ASP A 222 -18.79 6.41 -17.43
CA ASP A 222 -17.55 6.63 -18.15
C ASP A 222 -16.50 5.56 -17.77
N MET A 223 -16.51 5.13 -16.51
CA MET A 223 -15.69 4.02 -16.03
C MET A 223 -16.06 2.69 -16.71
N PHE A 224 -17.34 2.38 -16.86
CA PHE A 224 -17.78 1.18 -17.57
C PHE A 224 -17.47 1.23 -19.07
N GLY A 225 -17.41 2.41 -19.67
CA GLY A 225 -16.95 2.59 -21.06
C GLY A 225 -15.50 2.14 -21.28
N LEU A 226 -14.63 2.35 -20.29
CA LEU A 226 -13.21 1.96 -20.35
C LEU A 226 -13.01 0.44 -20.34
N LEU A 227 -13.91 -0.31 -19.72
CA LEU A 227 -13.85 -1.79 -19.72
C LEU A 227 -14.04 -2.42 -21.11
N LYS A 228 -14.46 -1.64 -22.12
CA LYS A 228 -14.52 -2.10 -23.52
C LYS A 228 -13.17 -2.06 -24.23
N LEU A 229 -12.14 -1.47 -23.61
CA LEU A 229 -10.80 -1.36 -24.21
C LEU A 229 -10.02 -2.67 -24.04
N PRO A 230 -9.66 -3.41 -25.14
CA PRO A 230 -8.90 -4.66 -25.02
C PRO A 230 -7.54 -4.47 -24.36
N VAL A 231 -6.88 -3.34 -24.59
CA VAL A 231 -5.58 -2.99 -24.01
C VAL A 231 -5.67 -2.90 -22.48
N LEU A 232 -6.80 -2.42 -21.94
CA LEU A 232 -7.00 -2.37 -20.48
C LEU A 232 -7.01 -3.78 -19.87
N TRP A 233 -7.69 -4.74 -20.50
CA TRP A 233 -7.70 -6.13 -20.03
C TRP A 233 -6.35 -6.81 -20.12
N GLN A 234 -5.54 -6.49 -21.14
CA GLN A 234 -4.16 -6.98 -21.23
C GLN A 234 -3.33 -6.48 -20.03
N ILE A 235 -3.50 -5.22 -19.64
CA ILE A 235 -2.80 -4.64 -18.48
C ILE A 235 -3.34 -5.21 -17.17
N ILE A 236 -4.66 -5.36 -17.02
CA ILE A 236 -5.28 -6.01 -15.85
C ILE A 236 -4.70 -7.41 -15.66
N PHE A 237 -4.63 -8.21 -16.72
CA PHE A 237 -4.01 -9.54 -16.66
C PHE A 237 -2.54 -9.47 -16.25
N PHE A 238 -1.76 -8.57 -16.86
CA PHE A 238 -0.36 -8.36 -16.50
C PHE A 238 -0.20 -7.98 -15.01
N VAL A 239 -1.02 -7.08 -14.49
CA VAL A 239 -1.00 -6.67 -13.07
C VAL A 239 -1.39 -7.82 -12.16
N MET A 240 -2.45 -8.55 -12.48
CA MET A 240 -2.91 -9.68 -11.65
C MET A 240 -1.87 -10.79 -11.54
N PHE A 241 -1.18 -11.12 -12.62
CA PHE A 241 -0.20 -12.22 -12.64
C PHE A 241 1.25 -11.81 -12.35
N SER A 242 1.53 -10.50 -12.20
CA SER A 242 2.81 -10.02 -11.70
C SER A 242 2.68 -9.40 -10.30
N TRP A 243 2.05 -8.25 -10.20
CA TRP A 243 1.94 -7.48 -8.96
C TRP A 243 1.17 -8.20 -7.85
N THR A 244 0.07 -8.88 -8.16
CA THR A 244 -0.68 -9.59 -7.12
C THR A 244 0.09 -10.80 -6.57
N PHE A 245 0.71 -11.60 -7.44
CA PHE A 245 1.57 -12.70 -7.01
C PHE A 245 2.72 -12.22 -6.14
N TYR A 246 3.33 -11.11 -6.54
CA TYR A 246 4.35 -10.43 -5.76
C TYR A 246 3.82 -9.98 -4.39
N ASN A 247 2.65 -9.34 -4.31
CA ASN A 247 2.05 -8.91 -3.05
C ASN A 247 1.73 -10.07 -2.12
N VAL A 248 1.19 -11.17 -2.63
CA VAL A 248 0.92 -12.36 -1.82
C VAL A 248 2.23 -12.95 -1.29
N PHE A 249 3.26 -13.04 -2.12
CA PHE A 249 4.59 -13.44 -1.68
C PHE A 249 5.12 -12.52 -0.58
N ASP A 250 5.15 -11.22 -0.81
CA ASP A 250 5.81 -10.26 0.08
C ASP A 250 5.06 -10.04 1.39
N GLN A 251 3.74 -9.89 1.35
CA GLN A 251 2.93 -9.52 2.52
C GLN A 251 2.41 -10.73 3.30
N GLN A 252 2.21 -11.89 2.65
CA GLN A 252 1.53 -13.02 3.26
C GLN A 252 2.45 -14.22 3.53
N MET A 253 3.68 -14.23 3.00
CA MET A 253 4.57 -15.39 3.12
C MET A 253 5.99 -15.01 3.53
N PHE A 254 6.55 -13.95 2.97
CA PHE A 254 7.96 -13.59 3.17
C PHE A 254 8.33 -13.33 4.63
N PRO A 255 7.52 -12.63 5.48
CA PRO A 255 7.91 -12.35 6.86
C PRO A 255 8.16 -13.63 7.69
N GLU A 256 7.26 -14.60 7.62
CA GLU A 256 7.41 -15.88 8.32
C GLU A 256 8.55 -16.71 7.72
N PHE A 257 8.61 -16.82 6.39
CA PHE A 257 9.73 -17.48 5.72
C PHE A 257 11.07 -16.93 6.20
N TYR A 258 11.23 -15.60 6.18
CA TYR A 258 12.47 -14.94 6.57
C TYR A 258 12.84 -15.24 8.04
N THR A 259 11.89 -15.07 8.95
CA THR A 259 12.15 -15.29 10.39
C THR A 259 12.43 -16.76 10.70
N SER A 260 11.87 -17.70 9.93
CA SER A 260 12.12 -19.14 10.09
C SER A 260 13.54 -19.58 9.70
N LEU A 261 14.29 -18.75 8.99
CA LEU A 261 15.69 -19.05 8.61
C LEU A 261 16.67 -18.88 9.78
N PHE A 262 16.25 -18.23 10.85
CA PHE A 262 17.10 -17.97 12.02
C PHE A 262 16.95 -19.07 13.08
N SER A 263 18.04 -19.34 13.81
CA SER A 263 18.03 -20.29 14.92
C SER A 263 17.17 -19.83 16.12
N SER A 264 16.96 -18.53 16.25
CA SER A 264 16.12 -17.89 17.25
C SER A 264 15.04 -17.06 16.59
N ALA A 265 13.77 -17.31 16.93
CA ALA A 265 12.64 -16.52 16.47
C ALA A 265 12.78 -15.04 16.85
N GLU A 266 13.32 -14.76 18.04
CA GLU A 266 13.56 -13.41 18.52
C GLU A 266 14.53 -12.65 17.61
N VAL A 267 15.69 -13.25 17.31
CA VAL A 267 16.69 -12.65 16.41
C VAL A 267 16.11 -12.44 15.02
N GLY A 268 15.37 -13.43 14.51
CA GLY A 268 14.71 -13.33 13.20
C GLY A 268 13.72 -12.18 13.12
N GLN A 269 12.87 -12.01 14.13
CA GLN A 269 11.86 -10.97 14.20
C GLN A 269 12.47 -9.57 14.36
N GLN A 270 13.47 -9.39 15.22
CA GLN A 270 14.20 -8.12 15.37
C GLN A 270 14.93 -7.73 14.08
N THR A 271 15.60 -8.70 13.45
CA THR A 271 16.30 -8.47 12.18
C THR A 271 15.32 -8.12 11.07
N TYR A 272 14.16 -8.80 11.01
CA TYR A 272 13.10 -8.48 10.05
C TYR A 272 12.60 -7.04 10.21
N GLY A 273 12.29 -6.59 11.42
CA GLY A 273 11.84 -5.22 11.69
C GLY A 273 12.90 -4.17 11.28
N THR A 274 14.16 -4.43 11.61
CA THR A 274 15.29 -3.55 11.23
C THR A 274 15.44 -3.46 9.71
N LEU A 275 15.46 -4.59 9.01
CA LEU A 275 15.57 -4.62 7.55
C LEU A 275 14.36 -3.99 6.87
N ASN A 276 13.15 -4.20 7.41
CA ASN A 276 11.94 -3.60 6.87
C ASN A 276 11.99 -2.08 6.97
N SER A 277 12.48 -1.54 8.08
CA SER A 277 12.68 -0.09 8.24
C SER A 277 13.71 0.46 7.24
N ILE A 278 14.86 -0.18 7.11
CA ILE A 278 15.91 0.20 6.14
C ILE A 278 15.36 0.16 4.71
N GLN A 279 14.64 -0.90 4.37
CA GLN A 279 14.03 -1.08 3.06
C GLN A 279 13.06 0.06 2.72
N VAL A 280 12.13 0.42 3.64
CA VAL A 280 11.16 1.50 3.41
C VAL A 280 11.87 2.85 3.25
N PHE A 281 12.94 3.09 4.02
CA PHE A 281 13.75 4.30 3.86
C PHE A 281 14.43 4.37 2.48
N ILE A 282 15.05 3.28 2.03
CA ILE A 282 15.67 3.21 0.68
C ILE A 282 14.60 3.35 -0.40
N GLU A 283 13.45 2.72 -0.25
CA GLU A 283 12.33 2.83 -1.17
C GLU A 283 11.87 4.29 -1.34
N ALA A 284 11.79 5.04 -0.24
CA ALA A 284 11.46 6.46 -0.28
C ALA A 284 12.50 7.29 -1.10
N LEU A 285 13.78 6.94 -1.02
CA LEU A 285 14.83 7.53 -1.87
C LEU A 285 14.66 7.13 -3.34
N MET A 286 14.34 5.86 -3.60
CA MET A 286 14.16 5.33 -4.95
C MET A 286 12.94 5.93 -5.65
N LEU A 287 11.87 6.29 -4.94
CA LEU A 287 10.74 7.06 -5.49
C LEU A 287 11.18 8.39 -6.12
N GLY A 288 12.26 8.99 -5.62
CA GLY A 288 12.87 10.19 -6.22
C GLY A 288 13.80 9.90 -7.41
N LEU A 289 14.47 8.74 -7.42
CA LEU A 289 15.48 8.40 -8.43
C LEU A 289 14.88 7.70 -9.65
N VAL A 290 13.85 6.88 -9.47
CA VAL A 290 13.22 6.12 -10.56
C VAL A 290 12.67 7.01 -11.68
N PRO A 291 12.05 8.19 -11.45
CA PRO A 291 11.65 9.09 -12.53
C PRO A 291 12.83 9.57 -13.39
N ILE A 292 14.04 9.71 -12.82
CA ILE A 292 15.26 10.08 -13.56
C ILE A 292 15.70 8.91 -14.45
N LEU A 293 15.68 7.69 -13.92
CA LEU A 293 15.96 6.49 -14.68
C LEU A 293 14.95 6.30 -15.82
N MET A 294 13.66 6.46 -15.52
CA MET A 294 12.56 6.32 -16.48
C MET A 294 12.68 7.29 -17.66
N LYS A 295 13.17 8.53 -17.42
CA LYS A 295 13.48 9.48 -18.50
C LYS A 295 14.59 9.00 -19.42
N LYS A 296 15.55 8.20 -18.92
CA LYS A 296 16.68 7.70 -19.70
C LYS A 296 16.36 6.43 -20.51
N ILE A 297 15.69 5.46 -19.88
CA ILE A 297 15.47 4.14 -20.50
C ILE A 297 14.05 3.96 -21.04
N GLY A 298 13.11 4.84 -20.68
CA GLY A 298 11.70 4.80 -21.08
C GLY A 298 10.81 4.08 -20.08
N VAL A 299 9.49 4.32 -20.19
CA VAL A 299 8.45 3.80 -19.27
C VAL A 299 8.33 2.29 -19.37
N ARG A 300 8.21 1.77 -20.62
CA ARG A 300 8.11 0.32 -20.88
C ARG A 300 9.27 -0.46 -20.28
N LYS A 301 10.51 -0.04 -20.54
CA LYS A 301 11.70 -0.73 -20.04
C LYS A 301 11.79 -0.68 -18.52
N THR A 302 11.39 0.44 -17.91
CA THR A 302 11.39 0.59 -16.45
C THR A 302 10.36 -0.36 -15.80
N LEU A 303 9.17 -0.50 -16.39
CA LEU A 303 8.13 -1.42 -15.91
C LEU A 303 8.57 -2.89 -16.00
N LEU A 304 9.14 -3.28 -17.14
CA LEU A 304 9.67 -4.63 -17.34
C LEU A 304 10.87 -4.93 -16.43
N LEU A 305 11.74 -3.94 -16.18
CA LEU A 305 12.84 -4.07 -15.22
C LEU A 305 12.30 -4.31 -13.79
N GLY A 306 11.28 -3.58 -13.36
CA GLY A 306 10.61 -3.81 -12.07
C GLY A 306 10.07 -5.23 -11.96
N THR A 307 9.38 -5.72 -13.00
CA THR A 307 8.86 -7.10 -13.06
C THR A 307 9.99 -8.14 -13.04
N ALA A 308 11.09 -7.88 -13.73
CA ALA A 308 12.26 -8.78 -13.73
C ALA A 308 12.92 -8.87 -12.35
N ILE A 309 13.03 -7.75 -11.63
CA ILE A 309 13.57 -7.73 -10.25
C ILE A 309 12.61 -8.47 -9.30
N MET A 310 11.28 -8.31 -9.42
CA MET A 310 10.29 -9.09 -8.68
C MET A 310 10.49 -10.59 -8.89
N CYS A 311 10.58 -11.02 -10.16
CA CYS A 311 10.82 -12.42 -10.50
C CYS A 311 12.12 -12.94 -9.88
N LEU A 312 13.21 -12.18 -10.00
CA LEU A 312 14.52 -12.53 -9.45
C LEU A 312 14.45 -12.67 -7.92
N ARG A 313 13.85 -11.71 -7.21
CA ARG A 313 13.74 -11.73 -5.76
C ARG A 313 12.95 -12.95 -5.28
N ILE A 314 11.76 -13.18 -5.85
CA ILE A 314 10.91 -14.31 -5.49
C ILE A 314 11.64 -15.64 -5.79
N GLY A 315 12.26 -15.76 -6.96
CA GLY A 315 13.02 -16.93 -7.36
C GLY A 315 14.18 -17.23 -6.43
N LEU A 316 14.99 -16.22 -6.09
CA LEU A 316 16.10 -16.38 -5.14
C LEU A 316 15.63 -16.88 -3.77
N CYS A 317 14.49 -16.39 -3.25
CA CYS A 317 13.88 -16.90 -2.02
C CYS A 317 13.42 -18.37 -2.13
N GLY A 318 13.18 -18.86 -3.34
CA GLY A 318 12.85 -20.26 -3.58
C GLY A 318 14.06 -21.21 -3.54
N PHE A 319 15.28 -20.70 -3.69
CA PHE A 319 16.49 -21.51 -3.77
C PHE A 319 17.48 -21.29 -2.61
N ILE A 320 17.48 -20.10 -2.00
CA ILE A 320 18.42 -19.70 -0.96
C ILE A 320 17.74 -19.82 0.41
N THR A 321 18.46 -20.37 1.38
CA THR A 321 18.02 -20.50 2.78
C THR A 321 18.96 -19.84 3.77
N ASP A 322 20.07 -19.24 3.29
CA ASP A 322 20.98 -18.47 4.14
C ASP A 322 20.35 -17.12 4.54
N PRO A 323 20.22 -16.81 5.85
CA PRO A 323 19.55 -15.61 6.30
C PRO A 323 20.26 -14.31 5.87
N ILE A 324 21.60 -14.33 5.76
CA ILE A 324 22.38 -13.15 5.35
C ILE A 324 22.13 -12.87 3.87
N ALA A 325 22.19 -13.90 3.02
CA ALA A 325 21.93 -13.77 1.60
C ALA A 325 20.48 -13.31 1.34
N ILE A 326 19.49 -13.87 2.05
CA ILE A 326 18.08 -13.47 1.95
C ILE A 326 17.87 -12.03 2.46
N SER A 327 18.65 -11.57 3.44
CA SER A 327 18.61 -10.16 3.87
C SER A 327 19.02 -9.22 2.72
N GLY A 328 20.05 -9.58 1.96
CA GLY A 328 20.43 -8.84 0.75
C GLY A 328 19.34 -8.90 -0.33
N VAL A 329 18.76 -10.06 -0.56
CA VAL A 329 17.66 -10.26 -1.51
C VAL A 329 16.43 -9.43 -1.12
N LYS A 330 16.11 -9.30 0.19
CA LYS A 330 15.02 -8.45 0.67
C LYS A 330 15.19 -6.99 0.25
N MET A 331 16.41 -6.47 0.16
CA MET A 331 16.65 -5.08 -0.24
C MET A 331 16.23 -4.78 -1.70
N LEU A 332 16.09 -5.79 -2.56
CA LEU A 332 15.56 -5.62 -3.91
C LEU A 332 14.13 -5.05 -3.91
N HIS A 333 13.37 -5.27 -2.84
CA HIS A 333 12.03 -4.68 -2.66
C HIS A 333 12.02 -3.16 -2.81
N SER A 334 13.04 -2.49 -2.27
CA SER A 334 13.15 -1.04 -2.35
C SER A 334 13.30 -0.50 -3.79
N LEU A 335 13.67 -1.36 -4.74
CA LEU A 335 13.79 -1.02 -6.16
C LEU A 335 12.53 -1.39 -6.94
N GLU A 336 12.02 -2.61 -6.73
CA GLU A 336 10.94 -3.17 -7.56
C GLU A 336 9.63 -2.41 -7.42
N VAL A 337 9.26 -1.99 -6.19
CA VAL A 337 8.03 -1.26 -5.94
C VAL A 337 8.03 0.10 -6.64
N PRO A 338 9.03 0.99 -6.47
CA PRO A 338 9.08 2.24 -7.21
C PRO A 338 9.16 2.06 -8.73
N LEU A 339 9.93 1.08 -9.20
CA LEU A 339 10.04 0.80 -10.64
C LEU A 339 8.69 0.39 -11.24
N PHE A 340 7.94 -0.47 -10.56
CA PHE A 340 6.65 -0.95 -11.06
C PHE A 340 5.56 0.13 -10.93
N VAL A 341 5.34 0.67 -9.73
CA VAL A 341 4.22 1.57 -9.44
C VAL A 341 4.31 2.89 -10.20
N LEU A 342 5.49 3.51 -10.24
CA LEU A 342 5.66 4.76 -10.98
C LEU A 342 5.55 4.55 -12.49
N SER A 343 6.05 3.41 -12.99
CA SER A 343 6.00 3.12 -14.44
C SER A 343 4.58 2.78 -14.90
N ILE A 344 3.81 2.00 -14.14
CA ILE A 344 2.43 1.68 -14.52
C ILE A 344 1.54 2.93 -14.50
N PHE A 345 1.73 3.82 -13.50
CA PHE A 345 1.04 5.10 -13.48
C PHE A 345 1.41 5.95 -14.69
N ARG A 346 2.73 6.07 -14.99
CA ARG A 346 3.20 6.84 -16.14
C ARG A 346 2.76 6.24 -17.47
N TYR A 347 2.66 4.91 -17.56
CA TYR A 347 2.15 4.22 -18.74
C TYR A 347 0.73 4.69 -19.09
N PHE A 348 -0.17 4.75 -18.12
CA PHE A 348 -1.53 5.25 -18.36
C PHE A 348 -1.56 6.72 -18.77
N THR A 349 -0.72 7.56 -18.18
CA THR A 349 -0.66 8.99 -18.56
C THR A 349 0.02 9.24 -19.91
N LEU A 350 0.83 8.28 -20.38
CA LEU A 350 1.54 8.39 -21.65
C LEU A 350 0.71 7.92 -22.84
N HIS A 351 -0.07 6.85 -22.66
CA HIS A 351 -0.74 6.16 -23.75
C HIS A 351 -2.24 6.44 -23.86
N PHE A 352 -2.82 7.12 -22.88
CA PHE A 352 -4.25 7.41 -22.84
C PHE A 352 -4.50 8.91 -22.58
N ASP A 353 -5.73 9.36 -22.84
CA ASP A 353 -6.15 10.72 -22.54
C ASP A 353 -5.88 11.04 -21.05
N THR A 354 -5.25 12.17 -20.79
CA THR A 354 -4.89 12.63 -19.45
C THR A 354 -6.10 12.75 -18.51
N LYS A 355 -7.29 13.04 -19.05
CA LYS A 355 -8.56 13.07 -18.30
C LYS A 355 -8.99 11.69 -17.79
N LEU A 356 -8.60 10.63 -18.49
CA LEU A 356 -8.96 9.25 -18.19
C LEU A 356 -7.85 8.49 -17.46
N SER A 357 -6.64 9.01 -17.45
CA SER A 357 -5.45 8.32 -16.94
C SER A 357 -5.57 7.93 -15.47
N ALA A 358 -6.14 8.80 -14.63
CA ALA A 358 -6.37 8.49 -13.22
C ALA A 358 -7.39 7.35 -13.03
N THR A 359 -8.47 7.35 -13.81
CA THR A 359 -9.50 6.29 -13.78
C THR A 359 -8.94 4.97 -14.31
N LEU A 360 -8.12 5.02 -15.38
CA LEU A 360 -7.46 3.84 -15.94
C LEU A 360 -6.44 3.25 -14.97
N TYR A 361 -5.67 4.08 -14.26
CA TYR A 361 -4.78 3.62 -13.20
C TYR A 361 -5.55 2.96 -12.05
N MET A 362 -6.66 3.55 -11.63
CA MET A 362 -7.51 2.98 -10.59
C MET A 362 -8.06 1.62 -11.01
N ILE A 363 -8.61 1.49 -12.23
CA ILE A 363 -9.20 0.23 -12.71
C ILE A 363 -8.11 -0.78 -13.08
N GLY A 364 -7.13 -0.36 -13.89
CA GLY A 364 -6.12 -1.24 -14.48
C GLY A 364 -5.03 -1.66 -13.51
N PHE A 365 -4.88 -0.95 -12.38
CA PHE A 365 -3.89 -1.29 -11.36
C PHE A 365 -4.50 -1.53 -9.98
N GLN A 366 -5.12 -0.53 -9.36
CA GLN A 366 -5.57 -0.67 -7.97
C GLN A 366 -6.69 -1.69 -7.80
N ILE A 367 -7.77 -1.59 -8.59
CA ILE A 367 -8.88 -2.56 -8.55
C ILE A 367 -8.40 -3.93 -9.04
N ALA A 368 -7.62 -3.98 -10.11
CA ALA A 368 -7.06 -5.23 -10.64
C ALA A 368 -6.23 -5.97 -9.57
N ALA A 369 -5.39 -5.25 -8.82
CA ALA A 369 -4.59 -5.82 -7.73
C ALA A 369 -5.47 -6.35 -6.61
N GLN A 370 -6.52 -5.61 -6.20
CA GLN A 370 -7.45 -6.06 -5.16
C GLN A 370 -8.25 -7.29 -5.60
N VAL A 371 -8.79 -7.29 -6.83
CA VAL A 371 -9.48 -8.46 -7.40
C VAL A 371 -8.53 -9.66 -7.49
N GLY A 372 -7.29 -9.43 -7.89
CA GLY A 372 -6.27 -10.46 -7.88
C GLY A 372 -6.04 -11.05 -6.48
N GLN A 373 -5.93 -10.23 -5.44
CA GLN A 373 -5.80 -10.70 -4.06
C GLN A 373 -7.02 -11.48 -3.58
N ILE A 374 -8.23 -11.03 -3.90
CA ILE A 374 -9.47 -11.75 -3.59
C ILE A 374 -9.42 -13.19 -4.13
N ILE A 375 -8.94 -13.35 -5.35
CA ILE A 375 -8.95 -14.65 -6.04
C ILE A 375 -7.75 -15.52 -5.63
N LEU A 376 -6.57 -14.93 -5.45
CA LEU A 376 -5.30 -15.66 -5.39
C LEU A 376 -4.77 -15.88 -3.96
N SER A 377 -5.15 -15.06 -2.96
CA SER A 377 -4.54 -15.15 -1.63
C SER A 377 -4.81 -16.51 -0.97
N THR A 378 -6.04 -16.97 -0.94
CA THR A 378 -6.40 -18.28 -0.35
C THR A 378 -5.78 -19.47 -1.12
N PRO A 379 -5.89 -19.57 -2.47
CA PRO A 379 -5.23 -20.65 -3.22
C PRO A 379 -3.71 -20.70 -3.04
N LEU A 380 -3.03 -19.55 -3.01
CA LEU A 380 -1.59 -19.51 -2.78
C LEU A 380 -1.23 -19.86 -1.33
N GLY A 381 -2.09 -19.54 -0.36
CA GLY A 381 -1.97 -20.00 1.02
C GLY A 381 -2.06 -21.52 1.12
N ILE A 382 -3.04 -22.14 0.45
CA ILE A 382 -3.18 -23.59 0.37
C ILE A 382 -1.94 -24.22 -0.29
N LEU A 383 -1.43 -23.61 -1.35
CA LEU A 383 -0.21 -24.06 -2.04
C LEU A 383 0.99 -24.06 -1.08
N ARG A 384 1.15 -22.99 -0.28
CA ARG A 384 2.20 -22.88 0.74
C ARG A 384 2.05 -23.99 1.80
N ASP A 385 0.83 -24.25 2.27
CA ASP A 385 0.57 -25.28 3.28
C ASP A 385 0.90 -26.69 2.78
N SER A 386 0.66 -26.95 1.48
CA SER A 386 0.87 -28.28 0.88
C SER A 386 2.30 -28.54 0.41
N MET A 387 2.99 -27.52 -0.12
CA MET A 387 4.30 -27.67 -0.77
C MET A 387 5.44 -26.93 -0.04
N GLY A 388 5.14 -26.15 0.99
CA GLY A 388 6.11 -25.32 1.71
C GLY A 388 6.53 -24.06 0.92
N TYR A 389 7.34 -23.20 1.57
CA TYR A 389 7.74 -21.92 1.03
C TYR A 389 8.58 -22.03 -0.25
N SER A 390 9.63 -22.88 -0.24
CA SER A 390 10.58 -22.98 -1.35
C SER A 390 9.90 -23.32 -2.68
N MET A 391 9.02 -24.31 -2.69
CA MET A 391 8.32 -24.73 -3.91
C MET A 391 7.27 -23.71 -4.33
N THR A 392 6.53 -23.14 -3.39
CA THR A 392 5.55 -22.07 -3.65
C THR A 392 6.23 -20.87 -4.30
N PHE A 393 7.39 -20.43 -3.79
CA PHE A 393 8.12 -19.30 -4.36
C PHE A 393 8.65 -19.58 -5.78
N LYS A 394 9.11 -20.80 -6.05
CA LYS A 394 9.50 -21.21 -7.41
C LYS A 394 8.32 -21.16 -8.39
N ILE A 395 7.14 -21.61 -7.95
CA ILE A 395 5.92 -21.55 -8.78
C ILE A 395 5.52 -20.10 -9.02
N ILE A 396 5.50 -19.27 -7.98
CA ILE A 396 5.18 -17.83 -8.10
C ILE A 396 6.19 -17.14 -9.05
N ALA A 397 7.49 -17.40 -8.87
CA ALA A 397 8.52 -16.82 -9.74
C ALA A 397 8.35 -17.23 -11.20
N LEU A 398 8.00 -18.48 -11.47
CA LEU A 398 7.72 -18.96 -12.83
C LEU A 398 6.51 -18.24 -13.44
N ILE A 399 5.44 -18.05 -12.69
CA ILE A 399 4.25 -17.31 -13.15
C ILE A 399 4.61 -15.85 -13.45
N VAL A 400 5.36 -15.20 -12.55
CA VAL A 400 5.82 -13.80 -12.76
C VAL A 400 6.77 -13.71 -13.96
N LEU A 401 7.63 -14.71 -14.19
CA LEU A 401 8.51 -14.77 -15.37
C LEU A 401 7.69 -14.86 -16.67
N ILE A 402 6.73 -15.78 -16.72
CA ILE A 402 5.84 -15.94 -17.88
C ILE A 402 5.07 -14.63 -18.14
N THR A 403 4.60 -14.00 -17.07
CA THR A 403 3.89 -12.73 -17.15
C THR A 403 4.82 -11.58 -17.59
N GLY A 404 6.07 -11.57 -17.17
CA GLY A 404 7.08 -10.63 -17.66
C GLY A 404 7.33 -10.78 -19.18
N ILE A 405 7.42 -12.02 -19.65
CA ILE A 405 7.53 -12.32 -21.08
C ILE A 405 6.26 -11.86 -21.83
N TYR A 406 5.07 -12.16 -21.31
CA TYR A 406 3.81 -11.66 -21.84
C TYR A 406 3.80 -10.12 -21.88
N GLY A 407 4.22 -9.46 -20.81
CA GLY A 407 4.35 -8.01 -20.74
C GLY A 407 5.27 -7.42 -21.81
N PHE A 408 6.36 -8.14 -22.15
CA PHE A 408 7.24 -7.71 -23.24
C PHE A 408 6.51 -7.59 -24.58
N PHE A 409 5.49 -8.40 -24.84
CA PHE A 409 4.73 -8.34 -26.09
C PHE A 409 3.55 -7.37 -26.06
N ILE A 410 2.86 -7.22 -24.90
CA ILE A 410 1.62 -6.44 -24.82
C ILE A 410 1.83 -4.98 -24.43
N ILE A 411 2.87 -4.68 -23.62
CA ILE A 411 3.14 -3.31 -23.18
C ILE A 411 3.68 -2.51 -24.36
N LYS A 412 2.96 -1.47 -24.74
CA LYS A 412 3.30 -0.60 -25.86
C LYS A 412 4.62 0.13 -25.63
N LYS A 413 5.36 0.36 -26.73
CA LYS A 413 6.55 1.21 -26.69
C LYS A 413 6.14 2.66 -26.46
N ASP A 414 7.04 3.45 -25.86
CA ASP A 414 6.75 4.83 -25.46
C ASP A 414 6.40 5.76 -26.66
N ASN A 415 6.69 5.34 -27.88
CA ASN A 415 6.38 6.07 -29.13
C ASN A 415 5.20 5.48 -29.91
N GLU A 416 4.52 4.48 -29.38
CA GLU A 416 3.34 3.89 -30.01
C GLU A 416 2.06 4.59 -29.58
N PHE A 417 1.04 4.54 -30.44
CA PHE A 417 -0.28 5.09 -30.18
C PHE A 417 -1.21 4.01 -29.61
N VAL A 418 -2.15 4.42 -28.76
CA VAL A 418 -3.24 3.57 -28.28
C VAL A 418 -4.56 4.17 -28.77
N ASN A 419 -5.41 3.36 -29.41
CA ASN A 419 -6.70 3.77 -29.98
C ASN A 419 -6.64 4.98 -30.94
N GLY A 420 -5.55 5.13 -31.68
CA GLY A 420 -5.40 6.20 -32.67
C GLY A 420 -5.14 7.59 -32.08
N GLN A 421 -4.89 7.69 -30.78
CA GLN A 421 -4.50 8.95 -30.13
C GLN A 421 -2.98 9.10 -30.12
N PRO A 422 -2.44 10.28 -30.43
CA PRO A 422 -1.01 10.54 -30.36
C PRO A 422 -0.53 10.53 -28.92
N LEU A 423 0.70 10.02 -28.72
CA LEU A 423 1.43 10.20 -27.48
C LEU A 423 1.74 11.69 -27.31
N GLU A 424 1.14 12.34 -26.33
CA GLU A 424 1.63 13.65 -25.91
C GLU A 424 3.01 13.48 -25.27
N LYS A 425 4.01 14.17 -25.86
CA LYS A 425 5.41 14.14 -25.41
C LYS A 425 5.61 14.95 -24.15
#